data_df74700691abbbd11bac031e7b9b96f7
#
_entry.id   df74700691abbbd11bac031e7b9b96f7
#
_cell.length_a   1.000
_cell.length_b   1.000
_cell.length_c   1.000
_cell.angle_alpha   90.00
_cell.angle_beta   90.00
_cell.angle_gamma   90.00
#
_symmetry.space_group_name_H-M   'P 1'
#
loop_
_entity.id
_entity.type
_entity.pdbx_description
1 polymer ?
#
loop_
_entity_poly.entity_id
_entity_poly.type
_entity_poly.pdbx_seq_one_letter_code
_entity_poly.pdbx_strand_id
1 'polypeptide(L)'
;AKKGVVGTNLPIAKEIKAFIASPGKWTDNPVKSMFTSQAEADAKNAANKEKAEAAKAKAESSFAAAQAAEKLAADAGYKDASLNTAAEAAIKDWTKAKADASKASAKAKPVNLFTTLPLLMVAFALFFGIGIFVMGQNLPKFLIGFVGLFVVVVIAMILGKQSTMAYYGIGVEPWGIMFGMIIANTIGTPQWMKPALQVEYFIKTGLVLLGAEILFDKIIAIGTAGIFVAWVVTPIVLITTFIFGQKVLKMASPTLNITISADMSVCGTSAAIAAA
;
A
#
# COMPACT_ATOMS: atom_id res chain seq x y z
N ALA A 1 -15.74 -25.04 2.99
CA ALA A 1 -15.34 -24.08 1.95
C ALA A 1 -13.95 -24.43 1.47
N LYS A 2 -13.80 -24.85 0.20
CA LYS A 2 -12.48 -25.07 -0.42
C LYS A 2 -11.77 -23.72 -0.46
N LYS A 3 -10.71 -23.56 0.34
CA LYS A 3 -9.77 -22.45 0.18
C LYS A 3 -9.22 -22.50 -1.25
N GLY A 4 -9.61 -21.55 -2.08
CA GLY A 4 -8.93 -21.28 -3.31
C GLY A 4 -7.47 -20.97 -2.97
N VAL A 5 -6.57 -21.81 -3.41
CA VAL A 5 -5.12 -21.55 -3.31
C VAL A 5 -4.83 -20.45 -4.30
N VAL A 6 -4.89 -19.23 -3.83
CA VAL A 6 -4.55 -18.08 -4.67
C VAL A 6 -3.05 -17.92 -4.64
N GLY A 7 -2.48 -18.01 -5.77
CA GLY A 7 -1.31 -17.51 -6.43
C GLY A 7 -0.02 -17.12 -5.69
N THR A 8 0.01 -17.12 -4.35
CA THR A 8 1.21 -16.77 -3.58
C THR A 8 2.25 -17.90 -3.50
N ASN A 9 1.93 -19.07 -4.05
CA ASN A 9 2.81 -20.24 -4.05
C ASN A 9 3.35 -20.62 -5.43
N LEU A 10 3.22 -19.76 -6.43
CA LEU A 10 3.92 -19.94 -7.69
C LEU A 10 5.44 -19.88 -7.44
N PRO A 11 6.24 -20.85 -7.94
CA PRO A 11 7.70 -20.84 -7.76
C PRO A 11 8.33 -19.54 -8.25
N ILE A 12 7.83 -18.96 -9.34
CA ILE A 12 8.21 -17.67 -9.89
C ILE A 12 7.98 -16.52 -8.89
N ALA A 13 6.91 -16.58 -8.06
CA ALA A 13 6.64 -15.52 -7.08
C ALA A 13 7.68 -15.46 -5.96
N LYS A 14 8.38 -16.55 -5.63
CA LYS A 14 9.46 -16.55 -4.64
C LYS A 14 10.73 -15.90 -5.19
N GLU A 15 11.05 -16.12 -6.43
CA GLU A 15 12.21 -15.54 -7.10
C GLU A 15 12.01 -14.04 -7.35
N ILE A 16 10.83 -13.64 -7.89
CA ILE A 16 10.49 -12.24 -8.10
C ILE A 16 10.47 -11.46 -6.76
N LYS A 17 10.00 -12.08 -5.68
CA LYS A 17 9.96 -11.46 -4.35
C LYS A 17 11.35 -11.11 -3.80
N ALA A 18 12.40 -11.79 -4.25
CA ALA A 18 13.78 -11.44 -3.92
C ALA A 18 14.24 -10.15 -4.64
N PHE A 19 13.67 -9.85 -5.81
CA PHE A 19 13.98 -8.64 -6.58
C PHE A 19 13.13 -7.42 -6.15
N ILE A 20 11.92 -7.64 -5.60
CA ILE A 20 11.05 -6.57 -5.13
C ILE A 20 11.36 -6.30 -3.64
N ALA A 21 12.56 -5.80 -3.38
CA ALA A 21 12.95 -5.41 -2.03
C ALA A 21 12.78 -3.89 -1.87
N SER A 22 12.13 -3.48 -0.79
CA SER A 22 12.01 -2.07 -0.38
C SER A 22 12.84 -1.81 0.87
N PRO A 23 13.27 -0.55 1.12
CA PRO A 23 13.97 -0.20 2.35
C PRO A 23 13.24 -0.70 3.60
N GLY A 24 14.00 -1.28 4.52
CA GLY A 24 13.49 -1.79 5.79
C GLY A 24 13.21 -0.67 6.80
N LYS A 25 12.54 -0.99 7.90
CA LYS A 25 12.39 -0.06 9.03
C LYS A 25 13.74 0.16 9.71
N TRP A 26 14.01 1.39 10.12
CA TRP A 26 15.22 1.76 10.84
C TRP A 26 14.92 2.79 11.95
N THR A 27 15.80 2.91 12.95
CA THR A 27 15.68 3.84 14.08
C THR A 27 16.75 4.93 14.01
N ASP A 28 18.00 4.53 14.13
CA ASP A 28 19.12 5.46 14.35
C ASP A 28 20.03 5.62 13.12
N ASN A 29 20.04 4.62 12.23
CA ASN A 29 20.92 4.61 11.07
C ASN A 29 20.15 4.21 9.78
N PRO A 30 20.01 5.15 8.82
CA PRO A 30 19.29 4.90 7.57
C PRO A 30 19.95 3.81 6.70
N VAL A 31 21.25 3.57 6.83
CA VAL A 31 21.97 2.52 6.08
C VAL A 31 21.42 1.14 6.45
N LYS A 32 20.97 0.95 7.69
CA LYS A 32 20.32 -0.31 8.13
C LYS A 32 19.01 -0.61 7.43
N SER A 33 18.39 0.38 6.81
CA SER A 33 17.22 0.14 5.94
C SER A 33 17.59 -0.50 4.61
N MET A 34 18.81 -0.30 4.16
CA MET A 34 19.31 -0.75 2.85
C MET A 34 20.22 -1.98 2.93
N PHE A 35 20.89 -2.15 4.06
CA PHE A 35 21.83 -3.25 4.27
C PHE A 35 21.61 -3.89 5.65
N THR A 36 21.43 -5.20 5.65
CA THR A 36 21.39 -6.04 6.86
C THR A 36 22.30 -7.22 6.62
N SER A 37 23.35 -7.35 7.43
CA SER A 37 24.28 -8.48 7.34
C SER A 37 23.65 -9.79 7.79
N GLN A 38 24.22 -10.94 7.44
CA GLN A 38 23.77 -12.24 7.92
C GLN A 38 23.80 -12.31 9.46
N ALA A 39 24.89 -11.83 10.06
CA ALA A 39 25.04 -11.81 11.53
C ALA A 39 23.95 -10.97 12.21
N GLU A 40 23.60 -9.80 11.66
CA GLU A 40 22.50 -8.97 12.18
C GLU A 40 21.11 -9.63 11.98
N ALA A 41 20.92 -10.31 10.87
CA ALA A 41 19.70 -11.06 10.62
C ALA A 41 19.55 -12.22 11.61
N ASP A 42 20.62 -12.94 11.89
CA ASP A 42 20.64 -14.04 12.83
C ASP A 42 20.45 -13.57 14.28
N ALA A 43 21.07 -12.45 14.66
CA ALA A 43 20.86 -11.81 15.96
C ALA A 43 19.41 -11.38 16.17
N LYS A 44 18.78 -10.77 15.15
CA LYS A 44 17.34 -10.41 15.18
C LYS A 44 16.45 -11.65 15.26
N ASN A 45 16.79 -12.71 14.56
CA ASN A 45 16.04 -13.97 14.59
C ASN A 45 16.13 -14.62 15.99
N ALA A 46 17.30 -14.61 16.60
CA ALA A 46 17.50 -15.11 17.96
C ALA A 46 16.69 -14.29 18.99
N ALA A 47 16.77 -12.95 18.92
CA ALA A 47 16.02 -12.07 19.81
C ALA A 47 14.48 -12.19 19.66
N ASN A 48 14.01 -12.52 18.47
CA ASN A 48 12.58 -12.68 18.18
C ASN A 48 12.05 -14.09 18.44
N LYS A 49 12.90 -15.06 18.74
CA LYS A 49 12.51 -16.47 18.91
C LYS A 49 11.47 -16.64 20.01
N GLU A 50 11.72 -16.09 21.18
CA GLU A 50 10.80 -16.15 22.33
C GLU A 50 9.45 -15.50 22.02
N LYS A 51 9.46 -14.31 21.39
CA LYS A 51 8.23 -13.63 20.96
C LYS A 51 7.45 -14.44 19.92
N ALA A 52 8.16 -15.11 19.02
CA ALA A 52 7.53 -15.96 18.02
C ALA A 52 6.89 -17.21 18.63
N GLU A 53 7.55 -17.82 19.62
CA GLU A 53 7.02 -18.97 20.36
C GLU A 53 5.79 -18.57 21.18
N ALA A 54 5.84 -17.47 21.91
CA ALA A 54 4.69 -16.94 22.66
C ALA A 54 3.50 -16.60 21.73
N ALA A 55 3.75 -15.99 20.58
CA ALA A 55 2.70 -15.67 19.62
C ALA A 55 2.08 -16.94 18.97
N LYS A 56 2.89 -17.99 18.76
CA LYS A 56 2.38 -19.29 18.28
C LYS A 56 1.50 -19.96 19.34
N ALA A 57 1.95 -20.01 20.60
CA ALA A 57 1.17 -20.58 21.69
C ALA A 57 -0.18 -19.86 21.85
N LYS A 58 -0.18 -18.52 21.73
CA LYS A 58 -1.43 -17.73 21.72
C LYS A 58 -2.34 -18.05 20.54
N ALA A 59 -1.79 -18.27 19.36
CA ALA A 59 -2.57 -18.64 18.19
C ALA A 59 -3.18 -20.04 18.32
N GLU A 60 -2.47 -20.98 18.91
CA GLU A 60 -2.96 -22.33 19.20
C GLU A 60 -4.06 -22.33 20.26
N SER A 61 -3.90 -21.61 21.36
CA SER A 61 -4.95 -21.47 22.37
C SER A 61 -6.20 -20.78 21.83
N SER A 62 -6.04 -19.73 21.02
CA SER A 62 -7.16 -19.06 20.35
C SER A 62 -7.85 -19.95 19.34
N PHE A 63 -7.13 -20.87 18.69
CA PHE A 63 -7.70 -21.86 17.78
C PHE A 63 -8.58 -22.86 18.50
N ALA A 64 -8.11 -23.39 19.62
CA ALA A 64 -8.90 -24.30 20.45
C ALA A 64 -10.19 -23.64 20.97
N ALA A 65 -10.10 -22.37 21.40
CA ALA A 65 -11.28 -21.60 21.82
C ALA A 65 -12.27 -21.37 20.66
N ALA A 66 -11.77 -21.06 19.46
CA ALA A 66 -12.62 -20.89 18.28
C ALA A 66 -13.32 -22.20 17.88
N GLN A 67 -12.60 -23.32 17.91
CA GLN A 67 -13.20 -24.64 17.65
C GLN A 67 -14.30 -25.01 18.67
N ALA A 68 -14.06 -24.73 19.96
CA ALA A 68 -15.05 -25.00 21.01
C ALA A 68 -16.31 -24.15 20.82
N ALA A 69 -16.14 -22.85 20.52
CA ALA A 69 -17.27 -21.95 20.29
C ALA A 69 -18.05 -22.31 19.02
N GLU A 70 -17.36 -22.67 17.93
CA GLU A 70 -17.99 -23.13 16.69
C GLU A 70 -18.77 -24.44 16.91
N LYS A 71 -18.22 -25.37 17.68
CA LYS A 71 -18.91 -26.63 18.01
C LYS A 71 -20.18 -26.36 18.79
N LEU A 72 -20.19 -25.50 19.78
CA LEU A 72 -21.40 -25.12 20.53
C LEU A 72 -22.46 -24.49 19.61
N ALA A 73 -22.09 -23.62 18.71
CA ALA A 73 -22.99 -23.03 17.72
C ALA A 73 -23.55 -24.09 16.75
N ALA A 74 -22.71 -25.03 16.32
CA ALA A 74 -23.10 -26.12 15.44
C ALA A 74 -24.08 -27.12 16.14
N ASP A 75 -23.81 -27.48 17.38
CA ASP A 75 -24.67 -28.37 18.19
C ASP A 75 -26.04 -27.72 18.42
N ALA A 76 -26.12 -26.38 18.50
CA ALA A 76 -27.38 -25.62 18.53
C ALA A 76 -28.01 -25.42 17.12
N GLY A 77 -27.44 -26.01 16.07
CA GLY A 77 -27.91 -25.89 14.68
C GLY A 77 -27.80 -24.46 14.13
N TYR A 78 -26.95 -23.65 14.67
CA TYR A 78 -26.75 -22.23 14.33
C TYR A 78 -28.00 -21.34 14.52
N LYS A 79 -28.95 -21.78 15.33
CA LYS A 79 -30.19 -21.05 15.56
C LYS A 79 -30.10 -20.05 16.69
N ASP A 80 -29.12 -20.20 17.56
CA ASP A 80 -28.86 -19.28 18.69
C ASP A 80 -27.95 -18.16 18.28
N ALA A 81 -28.48 -16.93 18.24
CA ALA A 81 -27.75 -15.75 17.87
C ALA A 81 -26.57 -15.42 18.80
N SER A 82 -26.69 -15.76 20.09
CA SER A 82 -25.63 -15.49 21.08
C SER A 82 -24.43 -16.41 20.88
N LEU A 83 -24.68 -17.70 20.61
CA LEU A 83 -23.62 -18.66 20.30
C LEU A 83 -22.94 -18.37 18.97
N ASN A 84 -23.70 -17.94 17.96
CA ASN A 84 -23.13 -17.53 16.69
C ASN A 84 -22.21 -16.30 16.84
N THR A 85 -22.65 -15.29 17.56
CA THR A 85 -21.83 -14.09 17.85
C THR A 85 -20.56 -14.46 18.64
N ALA A 86 -20.64 -15.34 19.61
CA ALA A 86 -19.49 -15.83 20.35
C ALA A 86 -18.50 -16.60 19.46
N ALA A 87 -19.01 -17.45 18.56
CA ALA A 87 -18.17 -18.18 17.61
C ALA A 87 -17.48 -17.23 16.60
N GLU A 88 -18.18 -16.24 16.06
CA GLU A 88 -17.60 -15.21 15.19
C GLU A 88 -16.51 -14.41 15.89
N ALA A 89 -16.73 -14.00 17.13
CA ALA A 89 -15.72 -13.28 17.94
C ALA A 89 -14.47 -14.16 18.17
N ALA A 90 -14.64 -15.41 18.55
CA ALA A 90 -13.53 -16.34 18.78
C ALA A 90 -12.75 -16.63 17.49
N ILE A 91 -13.42 -16.77 16.33
CA ILE A 91 -12.78 -16.95 15.02
C ILE A 91 -11.99 -15.68 14.62
N LYS A 92 -12.54 -14.51 14.89
CA LYS A 92 -11.85 -13.23 14.65
C LYS A 92 -10.59 -13.10 15.50
N ASP A 93 -10.66 -13.45 16.77
CA ASP A 93 -9.50 -13.43 17.67
C ASP A 93 -8.43 -14.44 17.24
N TRP A 94 -8.82 -15.64 16.86
CA TRP A 94 -7.90 -16.63 16.29
C TRP A 94 -7.24 -16.13 15.00
N THR A 95 -8.01 -15.56 14.08
CA THR A 95 -7.45 -15.05 12.81
C THR A 95 -6.44 -13.93 13.06
N LYS A 96 -6.69 -13.07 14.03
CA LYS A 96 -5.76 -12.03 14.48
C LYS A 96 -4.50 -12.64 15.12
N ALA A 97 -4.66 -13.55 16.09
CA ALA A 97 -3.55 -14.23 16.73
C ALA A 97 -2.68 -15.01 15.73
N LYS A 98 -3.29 -15.68 14.76
CA LYS A 98 -2.59 -16.36 13.66
C LYS A 98 -1.80 -15.40 12.77
N ALA A 99 -2.35 -14.25 12.45
CA ALA A 99 -1.66 -13.21 11.68
C ALA A 99 -0.46 -12.65 12.47
N ASP A 100 -0.63 -12.42 13.77
CA ASP A 100 0.43 -11.93 14.66
C ASP A 100 1.55 -12.99 14.85
N ALA A 101 1.19 -14.26 14.99
CA ALA A 101 2.15 -15.38 15.03
C ALA A 101 2.93 -15.51 13.72
N SER A 102 2.27 -15.33 12.57
CA SER A 102 2.93 -15.34 11.27
C SER A 102 3.92 -14.18 11.12
N LYS A 103 3.56 -12.98 11.59
CA LYS A 103 4.45 -11.81 11.59
C LYS A 103 5.64 -12.00 12.53
N ALA A 104 5.41 -12.50 13.74
CA ALA A 104 6.46 -12.76 14.75
C ALA A 104 7.41 -13.86 14.29
N SER A 105 6.92 -14.87 13.57
CA SER A 105 7.71 -16.00 13.05
C SER A 105 8.45 -15.66 11.74
N ALA A 106 8.22 -14.48 11.17
CA ALA A 106 8.90 -14.07 9.95
C ALA A 106 10.39 -13.87 10.23
N LYS A 107 11.22 -14.72 9.63
CA LYS A 107 12.67 -14.65 9.77
C LYS A 107 13.22 -13.43 9.06
N ALA A 108 14.02 -12.64 9.76
CA ALA A 108 14.85 -11.61 9.15
C ALA A 108 15.85 -12.29 8.22
N LYS A 109 15.98 -11.78 7.01
CA LYS A 109 16.94 -12.23 6.01
C LYS A 109 18.01 -11.16 5.81
N PRO A 110 19.23 -11.53 5.44
CA PRO A 110 20.20 -10.56 4.99
C PRO A 110 19.64 -9.84 3.75
N VAL A 111 19.80 -8.55 3.70
CA VAL A 111 19.31 -7.70 2.61
C VAL A 111 20.44 -6.81 2.15
N ASN A 112 20.67 -6.79 0.84
CA ASN A 112 21.59 -5.85 0.21
C ASN A 112 20.84 -5.08 -0.90
N LEU A 113 20.28 -3.94 -0.55
CA LEU A 113 19.54 -3.12 -1.49
C LEU A 113 20.44 -2.32 -2.43
N PHE A 114 21.73 -2.16 -2.12
CA PHE A 114 22.66 -1.49 -3.02
C PHE A 114 22.82 -2.20 -4.36
N THR A 115 22.62 -3.52 -4.38
CA THR A 115 22.63 -4.31 -5.61
C THR A 115 21.25 -4.51 -6.21
N THR A 116 20.23 -4.65 -5.38
CA THR A 116 18.85 -4.91 -5.83
C THR A 116 18.13 -3.66 -6.34
N LEU A 117 18.35 -2.49 -5.75
CA LEU A 117 17.70 -1.25 -6.21
C LEU A 117 18.11 -0.83 -7.63
N PRO A 118 19.39 -0.86 -8.03
CA PRO A 118 19.75 -0.59 -9.42
C PRO A 118 19.11 -1.58 -10.41
N LEU A 119 19.06 -2.86 -10.04
CA LEU A 119 18.41 -3.87 -10.88
C LEU A 119 16.90 -3.61 -11.00
N LEU A 120 16.25 -3.26 -9.89
CA LEU A 120 14.84 -2.88 -9.86
C LEU A 120 14.58 -1.61 -10.67
N MET A 121 15.49 -0.62 -10.58
CA MET A 121 15.43 0.59 -11.39
C MET A 121 15.45 0.26 -12.88
N VAL A 122 16.35 -0.62 -13.32
CA VAL A 122 16.43 -1.05 -14.73
C VAL A 122 15.14 -1.78 -15.13
N ALA A 123 14.64 -2.69 -14.29
CA ALA A 123 13.39 -3.41 -14.56
C ALA A 123 12.20 -2.46 -14.73
N PHE A 124 12.03 -1.48 -13.85
CA PHE A 124 10.98 -0.47 -13.98
C PHE A 124 11.21 0.48 -15.15
N ALA A 125 12.45 0.87 -15.41
CA ALA A 125 12.79 1.70 -16.56
C ALA A 125 12.41 1.02 -17.88
N LEU A 126 12.64 -0.30 -17.99
CA LEU A 126 12.21 -1.09 -19.15
C LEU A 126 10.69 -1.20 -19.20
N PHE A 127 10.04 -1.55 -18.10
CA PHE A 127 8.59 -1.70 -18.03
C PHE A 127 7.85 -0.42 -18.41
N PHE A 128 8.18 0.69 -17.78
CA PHE A 128 7.57 1.98 -18.11
C PHE A 128 8.06 2.53 -19.46
N GLY A 129 9.31 2.23 -19.82
CA GLY A 129 9.88 2.61 -21.12
C GLY A 129 9.15 2.03 -22.31
N ILE A 130 8.65 0.80 -22.22
CA ILE A 130 7.80 0.18 -23.27
C ILE A 130 6.55 1.05 -23.49
N GLY A 131 5.85 1.46 -22.43
CA GLY A 131 4.68 2.32 -22.58
C GLY A 131 5.01 3.68 -23.16
N ILE A 132 6.11 4.30 -22.74
CA ILE A 132 6.61 5.59 -23.29
C ILE A 132 6.92 5.45 -24.78
N PHE A 133 7.54 4.36 -25.17
CA PHE A 133 7.83 4.07 -26.59
C PHE A 133 6.53 3.92 -27.41
N VAL A 134 5.56 3.17 -26.90
CA VAL A 134 4.25 2.98 -27.58
C VAL A 134 3.47 4.30 -27.68
N MET A 135 3.61 5.19 -26.69
CA MET A 135 3.01 6.53 -26.73
C MET A 135 3.74 7.50 -27.68
N GLY A 136 4.80 7.07 -28.36
CA GLY A 136 5.56 7.90 -29.30
C GLY A 136 6.39 9.01 -28.63
N GLN A 137 6.65 8.90 -27.32
CA GLN A 137 7.44 9.88 -26.58
C GLN A 137 8.94 9.58 -26.66
N ASN A 138 9.76 10.57 -26.29
CA ASN A 138 11.22 10.45 -26.39
C ASN A 138 11.77 9.55 -25.27
N LEU A 139 11.95 8.26 -25.58
CA LEU A 139 12.44 7.25 -24.65
C LEU A 139 13.79 7.58 -24.00
N PRO A 140 14.85 8.00 -24.70
CA PRO A 140 16.11 8.38 -24.06
C PRO A 140 15.99 9.49 -23.01
N LYS A 141 15.20 10.53 -23.30
CA LYS A 141 14.97 11.62 -22.36
C LYS A 141 14.18 11.14 -21.15
N PHE A 142 13.20 10.26 -21.34
CA PHE A 142 12.47 9.63 -20.25
C PHE A 142 13.39 8.82 -19.36
N LEU A 143 14.23 7.95 -19.91
CA LEU A 143 15.13 7.10 -19.13
C LEU A 143 16.11 7.90 -18.26
N ILE A 144 16.69 8.99 -18.81
CA ILE A 144 17.58 9.89 -18.04
C ILE A 144 16.79 10.52 -16.88
N GLY A 145 15.61 11.06 -17.13
CA GLY A 145 14.77 11.66 -16.11
C GLY A 145 14.29 10.67 -15.06
N PHE A 146 14.01 9.43 -15.49
CA PHE A 146 13.54 8.35 -14.61
C PHE A 146 14.58 7.97 -13.54
N VAL A 147 15.87 7.98 -13.87
CA VAL A 147 16.93 7.76 -12.88
C VAL A 147 16.84 8.77 -11.74
N GLY A 148 16.70 10.06 -12.06
CA GLY A 148 16.57 11.11 -11.04
C GLY A 148 15.30 10.95 -10.21
N LEU A 149 14.17 10.66 -10.86
CA LEU A 149 12.91 10.39 -10.17
C LEU A 149 13.03 9.18 -9.23
N PHE A 150 13.63 8.10 -9.69
CA PHE A 150 13.84 6.88 -8.89
C PHE A 150 14.68 7.16 -7.64
N VAL A 151 15.76 7.95 -7.76
CA VAL A 151 16.59 8.33 -6.61
C VAL A 151 15.77 9.12 -5.58
N VAL A 152 14.97 10.09 -6.01
CA VAL A 152 14.10 10.87 -5.10
C VAL A 152 13.10 9.95 -4.40
N VAL A 153 12.49 9.01 -5.11
CA VAL A 153 11.57 8.02 -4.54
C VAL A 153 12.26 7.13 -3.52
N VAL A 154 13.47 6.64 -3.80
CA VAL A 154 14.24 5.81 -2.85
C VAL A 154 14.56 6.59 -1.57
N ILE A 155 14.96 7.86 -1.69
CA ILE A 155 15.22 8.72 -0.51
C ILE A 155 13.92 8.89 0.30
N ALA A 156 12.79 9.18 -0.35
CA ALA A 156 11.50 9.29 0.31
C ALA A 156 11.11 7.97 1.01
N MET A 157 11.38 6.82 0.38
CA MET A 157 11.13 5.52 0.98
C MET A 157 11.99 5.26 2.21
N ILE A 158 13.28 5.62 2.19
CA ILE A 158 14.18 5.47 3.33
C ILE A 158 13.64 6.30 4.50
N LEU A 159 13.33 7.57 4.29
CA LEU A 159 12.83 8.46 5.35
C LEU A 159 11.45 8.04 5.87
N GLY A 160 10.54 7.67 5.00
CA GLY A 160 9.22 7.18 5.38
C GLY A 160 9.22 5.84 6.15
N LYS A 161 10.33 5.08 6.11
CA LYS A 161 10.52 3.85 6.89
C LYS A 161 11.19 4.07 8.25
N GLN A 162 11.56 5.28 8.60
CA GLN A 162 12.07 5.61 9.93
C GLN A 162 10.98 5.35 10.98
N SER A 163 11.34 4.66 12.06
CA SER A 163 10.38 4.10 13.03
C SER A 163 9.54 5.18 13.74
N THR A 164 10.13 6.31 14.09
CA THR A 164 9.42 7.43 14.74
C THR A 164 8.45 8.10 13.78
N MET A 165 8.87 8.33 12.52
CA MET A 165 8.01 8.91 11.50
C MET A 165 6.82 7.99 11.18
N ALA A 166 7.08 6.68 11.08
CA ALA A 166 6.04 5.68 10.88
C ALA A 166 5.05 5.60 12.06
N TYR A 167 5.52 5.84 13.30
CA TYR A 167 4.67 5.91 14.49
C TYR A 167 3.68 7.09 14.42
N TYR A 168 4.14 8.25 13.94
CA TYR A 168 3.27 9.43 13.74
C TYR A 168 2.43 9.37 12.45
N GLY A 169 2.47 8.27 11.70
CA GLY A 169 1.72 8.11 10.45
C GLY A 169 2.34 8.83 9.25
N ILE A 170 3.57 9.39 9.39
CA ILE A 170 4.29 10.05 8.32
C ILE A 170 5.00 8.96 7.49
N GLY A 171 4.29 8.39 6.52
CA GLY A 171 4.79 7.36 5.62
C GLY A 171 5.67 7.91 4.49
N VAL A 172 5.73 7.16 3.40
CA VAL A 172 6.55 7.52 2.22
C VAL A 172 5.95 8.70 1.44
N GLU A 173 4.62 8.75 1.37
CA GLU A 173 3.86 9.69 0.55
C GLU A 173 4.09 11.17 0.96
N PRO A 174 3.99 11.56 2.25
CA PRO A 174 4.32 12.92 2.68
C PRO A 174 5.76 13.34 2.36
N TRP A 175 6.73 12.42 2.46
CA TRP A 175 8.11 12.70 2.08
C TRP A 175 8.27 12.93 0.58
N GLY A 176 7.56 12.15 -0.24
CA GLY A 176 7.54 12.34 -1.69
C GLY A 176 7.00 13.72 -2.08
N ILE A 177 5.89 14.15 -1.48
CA ILE A 177 5.30 15.47 -1.69
C ILE A 177 6.27 16.57 -1.24
N MET A 178 6.87 16.43 -0.06
CA MET A 178 7.79 17.41 0.49
C MET A 178 9.03 17.60 -0.41
N PHE A 179 9.65 16.53 -0.88
CA PHE A 179 10.77 16.61 -1.82
C PHE A 179 10.36 17.24 -3.15
N GLY A 180 9.19 16.85 -3.68
CA GLY A 180 8.66 17.46 -4.90
C GLY A 180 8.48 18.97 -4.76
N MET A 181 7.88 19.41 -3.65
CA MET A 181 7.70 20.85 -3.35
C MET A 181 9.04 21.58 -3.14
N ILE A 182 9.98 21.00 -2.41
CA ILE A 182 11.30 21.62 -2.20
C ILE A 182 12.01 21.80 -3.54
N ILE A 183 12.09 20.75 -4.35
CA ILE A 183 12.74 20.81 -5.66
C ILE A 183 12.06 21.86 -6.56
N ALA A 184 10.73 21.82 -6.64
CA ALA A 184 9.99 22.71 -7.51
C ALA A 184 10.12 24.20 -7.12
N ASN A 185 10.18 24.50 -5.81
CA ASN A 185 10.19 25.89 -5.31
C ASN A 185 11.60 26.45 -5.07
N THR A 186 12.64 25.60 -5.00
CA THR A 186 14.03 26.08 -4.78
C THR A 186 14.82 26.14 -6.08
N ILE A 187 14.99 24.99 -6.73
CA ILE A 187 15.84 24.83 -7.92
C ILE A 187 15.00 24.93 -9.21
N GLY A 188 13.69 24.78 -9.07
CA GLY A 188 12.79 24.49 -10.20
C GLY A 188 12.92 23.05 -10.66
N THR A 189 11.92 22.55 -11.37
CA THR A 189 11.98 21.19 -11.93
C THR A 189 13.03 21.12 -13.03
N PRO A 190 14.11 20.35 -12.88
CA PRO A 190 15.16 20.24 -13.88
C PRO A 190 14.61 19.82 -15.24
N GLN A 191 15.07 20.45 -16.31
CA GLN A 191 14.55 20.19 -17.68
C GLN A 191 14.74 18.73 -18.11
N TRP A 192 15.85 18.11 -17.71
CA TRP A 192 16.13 16.71 -18.02
C TRP A 192 15.21 15.72 -17.27
N MET A 193 14.60 16.15 -16.18
CA MET A 193 13.72 15.34 -15.34
C MET A 193 12.25 15.41 -15.80
N LYS A 194 11.86 16.52 -16.46
CA LYS A 194 10.48 16.76 -16.92
C LYS A 194 9.90 15.63 -17.77
N PRO A 195 10.63 15.02 -18.72
CA PRO A 195 10.08 13.93 -19.54
C PRO A 195 9.69 12.68 -18.73
N ALA A 196 10.25 12.49 -17.53
CA ALA A 196 9.94 11.38 -16.66
C ALA A 196 8.78 11.66 -15.71
N LEU A 197 8.30 12.90 -15.58
CA LEU A 197 7.19 13.27 -14.71
C LEU A 197 5.84 12.97 -15.38
N GLN A 198 5.62 11.70 -15.71
CA GLN A 198 4.40 11.21 -16.35
C GLN A 198 3.37 10.77 -15.30
N VAL A 199 2.85 11.73 -14.54
CA VAL A 199 2.00 11.48 -13.36
C VAL A 199 0.79 10.61 -13.70
N GLU A 200 0.03 10.96 -14.75
CA GLU A 200 -1.14 10.19 -15.16
C GLU A 200 -0.78 8.77 -15.58
N TYR A 201 0.30 8.61 -16.32
CA TYR A 201 0.76 7.30 -16.77
C TYR A 201 1.11 6.39 -15.60
N PHE A 202 1.86 6.90 -14.61
CA PHE A 202 2.21 6.14 -13.41
C PHE A 202 1.00 5.80 -12.56
N ILE A 203 0.08 6.76 -12.35
CA ILE A 203 -1.15 6.51 -11.58
C ILE A 203 -2.02 5.47 -12.27
N LYS A 204 -2.29 5.62 -13.56
CA LYS A 204 -3.13 4.68 -14.31
C LYS A 204 -2.53 3.28 -14.32
N THR A 205 -1.23 3.15 -14.57
CA THR A 205 -0.53 1.86 -14.54
C THR A 205 -0.56 1.24 -13.13
N GLY A 206 -0.31 2.05 -12.08
CA GLY A 206 -0.38 1.61 -10.70
C GLY A 206 -1.78 1.11 -10.31
N LEU A 207 -2.83 1.80 -10.71
CA LEU A 207 -4.22 1.38 -10.48
C LEU A 207 -4.56 0.06 -11.17
N VAL A 208 -4.10 -0.14 -12.40
CA VAL A 208 -4.29 -1.42 -13.12
C VAL A 208 -3.59 -2.57 -12.40
N LEU A 209 -2.34 -2.37 -11.98
CA LEU A 209 -1.60 -3.37 -11.22
C LEU A 209 -2.25 -3.69 -9.88
N LEU A 210 -2.72 -2.65 -9.16
CA LEU A 210 -3.42 -2.80 -7.89
C LEU A 210 -4.76 -3.51 -8.09
N GLY A 211 -5.49 -3.22 -9.16
CA GLY A 211 -6.73 -3.92 -9.52
C GLY A 211 -6.50 -5.40 -9.83
N ALA A 212 -5.38 -5.74 -10.46
CA ALA A 212 -5.00 -7.13 -10.73
C ALA A 212 -4.63 -7.92 -9.44
N GLU A 213 -4.16 -7.24 -8.39
CA GLU A 213 -3.86 -7.86 -7.09
C GLU A 213 -5.11 -8.11 -6.24
N ILE A 214 -6.18 -7.33 -6.45
CA ILE A 214 -7.39 -7.44 -5.65
C ILE A 214 -8.16 -8.71 -6.05
N LEU A 215 -8.26 -9.63 -5.11
CA LEU A 215 -9.04 -10.86 -5.27
C LEU A 215 -10.55 -10.56 -5.30
N PHE A 216 -11.25 -11.14 -6.27
CA PHE A 216 -12.69 -10.95 -6.46
C PHE A 216 -13.50 -11.31 -5.19
N ASP A 217 -13.08 -12.33 -4.45
CA ASP A 217 -13.69 -12.70 -3.16
C ASP A 217 -13.65 -11.58 -2.11
N LYS A 218 -12.57 -10.77 -2.09
CA LYS A 218 -12.47 -9.61 -1.19
C LYS A 218 -13.38 -8.47 -1.65
N ILE A 219 -13.54 -8.28 -2.95
CA ILE A 219 -14.46 -7.29 -3.51
C ILE A 219 -15.89 -7.63 -3.10
N ILE A 220 -16.30 -8.91 -3.22
CA ILE A 220 -17.63 -9.36 -2.79
C ILE A 220 -17.81 -9.18 -1.28
N ALA A 221 -16.81 -9.49 -0.46
CA ALA A 221 -16.89 -9.33 0.99
C ALA A 221 -17.05 -7.87 1.45
N ILE A 222 -16.48 -6.91 0.70
CA ILE A 222 -16.61 -5.47 0.95
C ILE A 222 -17.84 -4.90 0.23
N GLY A 223 -18.37 -5.61 -0.77
CA GLY A 223 -19.24 -5.14 -1.84
C GLY A 223 -20.42 -4.28 -1.40
N THR A 224 -21.21 -4.70 -0.43
CA THR A 224 -22.39 -3.93 -0.01
C THR A 224 -22.03 -2.61 0.66
N ALA A 225 -21.06 -2.61 1.58
CA ALA A 225 -20.59 -1.40 2.25
C ALA A 225 -19.85 -0.46 1.29
N GLY A 226 -19.01 -1.02 0.40
CA GLY A 226 -18.29 -0.25 -0.61
C GLY A 226 -19.20 0.38 -1.65
N ILE A 227 -20.21 -0.34 -2.12
CA ILE A 227 -21.24 0.19 -3.04
C ILE A 227 -22.01 1.35 -2.38
N PHE A 228 -22.41 1.19 -1.11
CA PHE A 228 -23.10 2.24 -0.38
C PHE A 228 -22.24 3.51 -0.29
N VAL A 229 -20.96 3.36 0.08
CA VAL A 229 -20.04 4.51 0.14
C VAL A 229 -19.89 5.17 -1.23
N ALA A 230 -19.65 4.40 -2.28
CA ALA A 230 -19.45 4.94 -3.62
C ALA A 230 -20.68 5.66 -4.19
N TRP A 231 -21.86 5.09 -4.00
CA TRP A 231 -23.11 5.58 -4.62
C TRP A 231 -23.90 6.56 -3.77
N VAL A 232 -23.72 6.58 -2.47
CA VAL A 232 -24.47 7.47 -1.55
C VAL A 232 -23.56 8.54 -0.98
N VAL A 233 -22.43 8.17 -0.38
CA VAL A 233 -21.57 9.13 0.31
C VAL A 233 -20.87 10.07 -0.68
N THR A 234 -20.35 9.55 -1.78
CA THR A 234 -19.62 10.36 -2.77
C THR A 234 -20.48 11.46 -3.39
N PRO A 235 -21.70 11.21 -3.89
CA PRO A 235 -22.58 12.27 -4.36
C PRO A 235 -22.97 13.29 -3.27
N ILE A 236 -23.21 12.83 -2.05
CA ILE A 236 -23.53 13.73 -0.92
C ILE A 236 -22.36 14.67 -0.65
N VAL A 237 -21.13 14.16 -0.59
CA VAL A 237 -19.91 14.97 -0.39
C VAL A 237 -19.75 15.98 -1.52
N LEU A 238 -19.91 15.56 -2.78
CA LEU A 238 -19.79 16.44 -3.94
C LEU A 238 -20.81 17.59 -3.88
N ILE A 239 -22.08 17.27 -3.64
CA ILE A 239 -23.16 18.26 -3.60
C ILE A 239 -22.96 19.21 -2.41
N THR A 240 -22.65 18.70 -1.23
CA THR A 240 -22.45 19.53 -0.04
C THR A 240 -21.24 20.44 -0.18
N THR A 241 -20.12 19.96 -0.74
CA THR A 241 -18.92 20.75 -1.00
C THR A 241 -19.21 21.85 -2.02
N PHE A 242 -19.95 21.51 -3.09
CA PHE A 242 -20.35 22.48 -4.09
C PHE A 242 -21.24 23.59 -3.51
N ILE A 243 -22.27 23.22 -2.73
CA ILE A 243 -23.16 24.17 -2.07
C ILE A 243 -22.39 25.06 -1.08
N PHE A 244 -21.48 24.48 -0.32
CA PHE A 244 -20.60 25.19 0.61
C PHE A 244 -19.73 26.22 -0.13
N GLY A 245 -19.09 25.81 -1.21
CA GLY A 245 -18.27 26.68 -2.05
C GLY A 245 -19.06 27.85 -2.65
N GLN A 246 -20.29 27.60 -3.13
CA GLN A 246 -21.15 28.68 -3.70
C GLN A 246 -21.77 29.58 -2.64
N LYS A 247 -22.33 29.03 -1.56
CA LYS A 247 -23.11 29.80 -0.59
C LYS A 247 -22.27 30.42 0.52
N VAL A 248 -21.26 29.70 1.02
CA VAL A 248 -20.44 30.12 2.16
C VAL A 248 -19.19 30.85 1.68
N LEU A 249 -18.41 30.23 0.80
CA LEU A 249 -17.15 30.81 0.27
C LEU A 249 -17.42 31.83 -0.85
N LYS A 250 -18.62 31.84 -1.42
CA LYS A 250 -19.01 32.74 -2.53
C LYS A 250 -18.00 32.72 -3.69
N MET A 251 -17.61 31.54 -4.10
CA MET A 251 -16.63 31.35 -5.20
C MET A 251 -17.19 32.00 -6.48
N ALA A 252 -16.36 32.81 -7.11
CA ALA A 252 -16.75 33.58 -8.29
C ALA A 252 -17.06 32.71 -9.52
N SER A 253 -16.41 31.56 -9.65
CA SER A 253 -16.60 30.64 -10.78
C SER A 253 -17.28 29.34 -10.31
N PRO A 254 -18.52 29.09 -10.77
CA PRO A 254 -19.18 27.79 -10.51
C PRO A 254 -18.43 26.60 -11.11
N THR A 255 -17.82 26.80 -12.29
CA THR A 255 -17.00 25.76 -12.96
C THR A 255 -15.79 25.36 -12.11
N LEU A 256 -15.07 26.34 -11.57
CA LEU A 256 -13.95 26.06 -10.66
C LEU A 256 -14.45 25.35 -9.40
N ASN A 257 -15.59 25.75 -8.86
CA ASN A 257 -16.15 25.14 -7.67
C ASN A 257 -16.55 23.67 -7.89
N ILE A 258 -17.19 23.34 -9.02
CA ILE A 258 -17.55 21.94 -9.31
C ILE A 258 -16.31 21.07 -9.54
N THR A 259 -15.27 21.61 -10.21
CA THR A 259 -14.00 20.92 -10.41
C THR A 259 -13.34 20.61 -9.08
N ILE A 260 -13.25 21.58 -8.16
CA ILE A 260 -12.68 21.37 -6.81
C ILE A 260 -13.54 20.38 -6.02
N SER A 261 -14.86 20.49 -6.10
CA SER A 261 -15.78 19.59 -5.38
C SER A 261 -15.66 18.15 -5.89
N ALA A 262 -15.50 17.95 -7.19
CA ALA A 262 -15.26 16.64 -7.79
C ALA A 262 -13.87 16.06 -7.40
N ASP A 263 -12.84 16.91 -7.40
CA ASP A 263 -11.49 16.55 -6.97
C ASP A 263 -11.48 16.03 -5.52
N MET A 264 -12.16 16.73 -4.62
CA MET A 264 -12.23 16.40 -3.20
C MET A 264 -13.10 15.18 -2.89
N SER A 265 -14.11 14.87 -3.72
CA SER A 265 -15.12 13.84 -3.41
C SER A 265 -14.81 12.46 -4.02
N VAL A 266 -13.96 12.37 -5.05
CA VAL A 266 -13.71 11.11 -5.78
C VAL A 266 -12.24 10.71 -5.70
N CYS A 267 -11.43 11.11 -6.67
CA CYS A 267 -10.06 10.61 -6.84
C CYS A 267 -9.06 11.69 -7.26
N GLY A 268 -9.32 12.92 -6.91
CA GLY A 268 -8.41 14.03 -7.23
C GLY A 268 -8.34 14.29 -8.73
N THR A 269 -7.15 14.25 -9.29
CA THR A 269 -6.84 14.71 -10.66
C THR A 269 -7.76 14.14 -11.75
N SER A 270 -8.16 12.87 -11.67
CA SER A 270 -9.04 12.26 -12.68
C SER A 270 -10.44 12.83 -12.65
N ALA A 271 -10.97 13.12 -11.46
CA ALA A 271 -12.28 13.74 -11.30
C ALA A 271 -12.25 15.20 -11.70
N ALA A 272 -11.17 15.93 -11.40
CA ALA A 272 -10.98 17.30 -11.82
C ALA A 272 -10.95 17.42 -13.36
N ILE A 273 -10.22 16.56 -14.04
CA ILE A 273 -10.15 16.53 -15.53
C ILE A 273 -11.54 16.19 -16.14
N ALA A 274 -12.29 15.28 -15.49
CA ALA A 274 -13.61 14.90 -16.00
C ALA A 274 -14.68 15.98 -15.78
N ALA A 275 -14.48 16.87 -14.79
CA ALA A 275 -15.40 17.93 -14.42
C ALA A 275 -15.08 19.28 -15.08
N ALA A 276 -13.87 19.44 -15.62
CA ALA A 276 -13.42 20.67 -16.29
C ALA A 276 -13.84 20.72 -17.74
#